data_2498d3558c7b47b4e9fdbbe0a449382c
#
_entry.id   2498d3558c7b47b4e9fdbbe0a449382c
#
_cell.length_a   1.000
_cell.length_b   1.000
_cell.length_c   1.000
_cell.angle_alpha   90.00
_cell.angle_beta   90.00
_cell.angle_gamma   90.00
#
_symmetry.space_group_name_H-M   'P 1'
#
loop_
_entity.id
_entity.type
_entity.pdbx_description
1 polymer ?
#
loop_
_entity_poly.entity_id
_entity_poly.type
_entity_poly.pdbx_seq_one_letter_code
_entity_poly.pdbx_strand_id
1 'polypeptide(L)'
;AIGETTFTGPEDLINPEGWFTIEELQRAALQRCDNARDAIRLMGSLAEPYGYGDGGECLTIADRNEVWQFEIVGIGKDRIGAAWVAQRVPDDEIAVSANIPRIGKMKRRDKDNFMASDNVEQVAKDNGLWDGKGTFIFWKAFNTDYAKGKNFNDREYFILNHFAPSLGLTYEMDELPFSVKPEKKVDVRDVMAMLRETYEGTDFDMTK
;
A
#
# COMPACT_ATOMS: atom_id res chain seq x y z
N ALA A 1 -7.60 -2.49 13.94
CA ALA A 1 -7.67 -1.12 13.41
C ALA A 1 -7.35 -1.15 11.91
N ILE A 2 -7.93 -0.21 11.16
CA ILE A 2 -7.66 -0.01 9.75
C ILE A 2 -7.45 1.49 9.53
N GLY A 3 -6.37 1.85 8.85
CA GLY A 3 -6.05 3.20 8.37
C GLY A 3 -5.86 3.19 6.87
N GLU A 4 -6.19 4.27 6.18
CA GLU A 4 -6.27 4.34 4.73
C GLU A 4 -5.43 5.49 4.18
N THR A 5 -4.88 5.27 2.97
CA THR A 5 -4.23 6.30 2.13
C THR A 5 -4.50 5.99 0.65
N THR A 6 -5.13 6.92 -0.04
CA THR A 6 -5.41 6.82 -1.48
C THR A 6 -4.14 7.00 -2.31
N PHE A 7 -3.88 6.12 -3.28
CA PHE A 7 -2.83 6.33 -4.28
C PHE A 7 -3.37 6.49 -5.71
N THR A 8 -4.68 6.52 -5.86
CA THR A 8 -5.44 6.68 -7.11
C THR A 8 -5.18 5.57 -8.15
N GLY A 9 -3.93 5.38 -8.57
CA GLY A 9 -3.57 4.42 -9.60
C GLY A 9 -4.07 4.82 -11.01
N PRO A 10 -4.02 3.90 -12.00
CA PRO A 10 -4.51 4.17 -13.34
C PRO A 10 -6.04 4.38 -13.37
N GLU A 11 -6.49 5.54 -13.83
CA GLU A 11 -7.93 5.88 -13.93
C GLU A 11 -8.71 4.86 -14.78
N ASP A 12 -8.07 4.25 -15.77
CA ASP A 12 -8.68 3.23 -16.64
C ASP A 12 -9.03 1.92 -15.91
N LEU A 13 -8.60 1.75 -14.67
CA LEU A 13 -8.98 0.61 -13.84
C LEU A 13 -10.26 0.82 -13.05
N ILE A 14 -10.70 2.07 -12.89
CA ILE A 14 -11.86 2.43 -12.08
C ILE A 14 -13.16 2.11 -12.83
N ASN A 15 -13.98 1.24 -12.27
CA ASN A 15 -15.34 0.98 -12.74
C ASN A 15 -16.35 1.37 -11.65
N PRO A 16 -17.06 2.50 -11.80
CA PRO A 16 -18.00 2.97 -10.78
C PRO A 16 -19.24 2.06 -10.58
N GLU A 17 -19.43 1.08 -11.46
CA GLU A 17 -20.45 0.02 -11.28
C GLU A 17 -20.00 -1.08 -10.31
N GLY A 18 -18.77 -1.07 -9.84
CA GLY A 18 -18.32 -1.92 -8.75
C GLY A 18 -19.09 -1.64 -7.46
N TRP A 19 -19.50 -2.70 -6.74
CA TRP A 19 -20.38 -2.57 -5.58
C TRP A 19 -19.71 -2.00 -4.35
N PHE A 20 -18.38 -2.09 -4.26
CA PHE A 20 -17.65 -1.71 -3.06
C PHE A 20 -16.70 -0.54 -3.31
N THR A 21 -16.84 0.50 -2.50
CA THR A 21 -15.79 1.49 -2.25
C THR A 21 -14.86 0.99 -1.14
N ILE A 22 -13.77 1.72 -0.90
CA ILE A 22 -12.83 1.32 0.16
C ILE A 22 -13.46 1.41 1.55
N GLU A 23 -14.32 2.40 1.81
CA GLU A 23 -15.00 2.58 3.09
C GLU A 23 -15.98 1.44 3.38
N GLU A 24 -16.66 0.93 2.36
CA GLU A 24 -17.58 -0.19 2.50
C GLU A 24 -16.85 -1.49 2.81
N LEU A 25 -15.71 -1.73 2.16
CA LEU A 25 -14.82 -2.86 2.46
C LEU A 25 -14.28 -2.77 3.89
N GLN A 26 -13.78 -1.59 4.32
CA GLN A 26 -13.31 -1.36 5.67
C GLN A 26 -14.42 -1.59 6.71
N ARG A 27 -15.61 -1.06 6.45
CA ARG A 27 -16.77 -1.25 7.34
C ARG A 27 -17.14 -2.71 7.49
N ALA A 28 -17.18 -3.46 6.38
CA ALA A 28 -17.46 -4.89 6.40
C ALA A 28 -16.40 -5.66 7.20
N ALA A 29 -15.12 -5.34 7.01
CA ALA A 29 -14.01 -5.96 7.72
C ALA A 29 -14.06 -5.67 9.22
N LEU A 30 -14.23 -4.41 9.63
CA LEU A 30 -14.30 -4.01 11.03
C LEU A 30 -15.49 -4.59 11.79
N GLN A 31 -16.60 -4.87 11.09
CA GLN A 31 -17.80 -5.47 11.69
C GLN A 31 -17.76 -6.99 11.80
N ARG A 32 -16.92 -7.67 11.02
CA ARG A 32 -17.01 -9.13 10.83
C ARG A 32 -15.73 -9.90 11.14
N CYS A 33 -14.60 -9.20 11.32
CA CYS A 33 -13.30 -9.84 11.48
C CYS A 33 -12.65 -9.46 12.80
N ASP A 34 -12.03 -10.46 13.45
CA ASP A 34 -11.34 -10.28 14.73
C ASP A 34 -9.82 -10.11 14.57
N ASN A 35 -9.28 -10.31 13.36
CA ASN A 35 -7.85 -10.23 13.06
C ASN A 35 -7.58 -9.68 11.66
N ALA A 36 -6.33 -9.26 11.44
CA ALA A 36 -5.90 -8.61 10.20
C ALA A 36 -6.02 -9.52 8.97
N ARG A 37 -5.64 -10.79 9.09
CA ARG A 37 -5.67 -11.73 7.97
C ARG A 37 -7.08 -12.03 7.48
N ASP A 38 -8.04 -12.17 8.39
CA ASP A 38 -9.43 -12.40 8.03
C ASP A 38 -10.05 -11.14 7.43
N ALA A 39 -9.67 -9.95 7.90
CA ALA A 39 -10.06 -8.69 7.29
C ALA A 39 -9.60 -8.59 5.82
N ILE A 40 -8.31 -8.90 5.55
CA ILE A 40 -7.77 -8.90 4.19
C ILE A 40 -8.52 -9.90 3.29
N ARG A 41 -8.72 -11.15 3.76
CA ARG A 41 -9.43 -12.17 3.00
C ARG A 41 -10.87 -11.79 2.72
N LEU A 42 -11.56 -11.23 3.71
CA LEU A 42 -12.94 -10.78 3.54
C LEU A 42 -13.02 -9.68 2.49
N MET A 43 -12.21 -8.64 2.58
CA MET A 43 -12.22 -7.55 1.61
C MET A 43 -11.91 -8.04 0.19
N GLY A 44 -10.90 -8.88 0.01
CA GLY A 44 -10.61 -9.51 -1.28
C GLY A 44 -11.79 -10.34 -1.80
N SER A 45 -12.39 -11.21 -0.96
CA SER A 45 -13.51 -12.07 -1.35
C SER A 45 -14.80 -11.31 -1.70
N LEU A 46 -14.95 -10.09 -1.21
CA LEU A 46 -16.05 -9.20 -1.59
C LEU A 46 -15.74 -8.44 -2.88
N ALA A 47 -14.54 -7.85 -2.96
CA ALA A 47 -14.19 -7.01 -4.10
C ALA A 47 -14.01 -7.80 -5.41
N GLU A 48 -13.44 -9.01 -5.36
CA GLU A 48 -13.21 -9.82 -6.57
C GLU A 48 -14.49 -10.14 -7.35
N PRO A 49 -15.57 -10.71 -6.75
CA PRO A 49 -16.77 -11.06 -7.50
C PRO A 49 -17.77 -9.91 -7.68
N TYR A 50 -17.79 -8.92 -6.78
CA TYR A 50 -18.79 -7.85 -6.80
C TYR A 50 -18.24 -6.51 -7.32
N GLY A 51 -16.95 -6.41 -7.51
CA GLY A 51 -16.28 -5.24 -8.06
C GLY A 51 -15.87 -4.21 -7.01
N TYR A 52 -14.74 -3.59 -7.29
CA TYR A 52 -14.18 -2.44 -6.59
C TYR A 52 -14.32 -1.22 -7.49
N GLY A 53 -15.11 -0.24 -7.04
CA GLY A 53 -15.54 0.90 -7.85
C GLY A 53 -14.80 2.21 -7.56
N ASP A 54 -13.67 2.13 -6.85
CA ASP A 54 -12.92 3.29 -6.38
C ASP A 54 -11.51 3.35 -6.98
N GLY A 55 -10.79 4.43 -6.71
CA GLY A 55 -9.37 4.56 -7.02
C GLY A 55 -8.49 3.58 -6.24
N GLY A 56 -7.22 3.51 -6.60
CA GLY A 56 -6.27 2.66 -5.89
C GLY A 56 -6.07 3.10 -4.44
N GLU A 57 -6.14 2.16 -3.50
CA GLU A 57 -6.08 2.40 -2.07
C GLU A 57 -5.06 1.50 -1.39
N CYS A 58 -4.37 2.06 -0.38
CA CYS A 58 -3.55 1.32 0.57
C CYS A 58 -4.16 1.38 1.97
N LEU A 59 -4.41 0.22 2.55
CA LEU A 59 -4.85 0.09 3.93
C LEU A 59 -3.73 -0.44 4.81
N THR A 60 -3.48 0.23 5.93
CA THR A 60 -2.73 -0.35 7.05
C THR A 60 -3.72 -1.05 7.98
N ILE A 61 -3.61 -2.37 8.08
CA ILE A 61 -4.52 -3.22 8.83
C ILE A 61 -3.75 -3.83 10.01
N ALA A 62 -4.19 -3.55 11.23
CA ALA A 62 -3.51 -3.99 12.44
C ALA A 62 -4.46 -4.71 13.41
N ASP A 63 -3.99 -5.80 13.97
CA ASP A 63 -4.56 -6.45 15.15
C ASP A 63 -3.56 -6.43 16.33
N ARG A 64 -3.73 -7.33 17.32
CA ARG A 64 -2.84 -7.39 18.50
C ARG A 64 -1.49 -8.04 18.19
N ASN A 65 -1.38 -8.76 17.09
CA ASN A 65 -0.26 -9.65 16.80
C ASN A 65 0.52 -9.23 15.57
N GLU A 66 -0.12 -8.58 14.60
CA GLU A 66 0.52 -8.26 13.33
C GLU A 66 -0.06 -7.02 12.66
N VAL A 67 0.74 -6.45 11.75
CA VAL A 67 0.38 -5.32 10.91
C VAL A 67 0.60 -5.71 9.45
N TRP A 68 -0.35 -5.32 8.60
CA TRP A 68 -0.32 -5.54 7.16
C TRP A 68 -0.55 -4.26 6.40
N GLN A 69 0.11 -4.10 5.27
CA GLN A 69 -0.35 -3.19 4.22
C GLN A 69 -1.10 -4.00 3.15
N PHE A 70 -2.25 -3.48 2.76
CA PHE A 70 -3.12 -4.06 1.74
C PHE A 70 -3.36 -3.01 0.66
N GLU A 71 -3.06 -3.33 -0.58
CA GLU A 71 -3.21 -2.44 -1.72
C GLU A 71 -4.17 -3.04 -2.73
N ILE A 72 -5.14 -2.25 -3.20
CA ILE A 72 -6.23 -2.69 -4.07
C ILE A 72 -6.44 -1.70 -5.21
N VAL A 73 -6.80 -2.24 -6.38
CA VAL A 73 -7.22 -1.50 -7.58
C VAL A 73 -8.38 -2.20 -8.27
N GLY A 74 -9.14 -1.48 -9.07
CA GLY A 74 -10.08 -2.07 -10.02
C GLY A 74 -9.38 -2.85 -11.14
N ILE A 75 -10.16 -3.43 -12.06
CA ILE A 75 -9.61 -4.27 -13.13
C ILE A 75 -9.89 -3.75 -14.55
N GLY A 76 -10.55 -2.61 -14.67
CA GLY A 76 -10.88 -1.97 -15.94
C GLY A 76 -12.28 -1.37 -15.94
N LYS A 77 -12.48 -0.31 -16.71
CA LYS A 77 -13.72 0.48 -16.78
C LYS A 77 -14.99 -0.34 -17.05
N ASP A 78 -14.87 -1.40 -17.85
CA ASP A 78 -16.00 -2.22 -18.30
C ASP A 78 -16.00 -3.61 -17.65
N ARG A 79 -15.25 -3.80 -16.56
CA ARG A 79 -15.10 -5.09 -15.88
C ARG A 79 -15.40 -4.97 -14.39
N ILE A 80 -16.15 -5.95 -13.90
CA ILE A 80 -16.43 -6.09 -12.46
C ILE A 80 -15.35 -6.97 -11.84
N GLY A 81 -14.73 -6.48 -10.79
CA GLY A 81 -13.71 -7.20 -10.04
C GLY A 81 -12.70 -6.29 -9.34
N ALA A 82 -11.70 -6.90 -8.78
CA ALA A 82 -10.58 -6.23 -8.14
C ALA A 82 -9.27 -7.00 -8.33
N ALA A 83 -8.15 -6.29 -8.21
CA ALA A 83 -6.84 -6.88 -8.05
C ALA A 83 -6.20 -6.29 -6.78
N TRP A 84 -5.64 -7.14 -5.93
CA TRP A 84 -5.11 -6.70 -4.64
C TRP A 84 -3.91 -7.52 -4.20
N VAL A 85 -3.08 -6.90 -3.39
CA VAL A 85 -1.92 -7.51 -2.73
C VAL A 85 -1.88 -7.10 -1.27
N ALA A 86 -1.30 -7.94 -0.41
CA ALA A 86 -1.04 -7.60 0.97
C ALA A 86 0.33 -8.12 1.41
N GLN A 87 1.04 -7.30 2.16
CA GLN A 87 2.34 -7.64 2.73
C GLN A 87 2.36 -7.33 4.22
N ARG A 88 2.82 -8.32 4.99
CA ARG A 88 3.01 -8.18 6.44
C ARG A 88 4.20 -7.27 6.72
N VAL A 89 4.03 -6.38 7.69
CA VAL A 89 5.14 -5.61 8.26
C VAL A 89 5.83 -6.50 9.31
N PRO A 90 7.16 -6.70 9.26
CA PRO A 90 7.88 -7.44 10.29
C PRO A 90 7.68 -6.85 11.69
N ASP A 91 7.67 -7.69 12.74
CA ASP A 91 7.31 -7.29 14.11
C ASP A 91 8.25 -6.24 14.72
N ASP A 92 9.49 -6.17 14.26
CA ASP A 92 10.50 -5.24 14.74
C ASP A 92 10.80 -4.10 13.75
N GLU A 93 9.93 -3.91 12.77
CA GLU A 93 10.06 -2.88 11.73
C GLU A 93 8.88 -1.91 11.71
N ILE A 94 9.09 -0.78 11.06
CA ILE A 94 8.04 0.18 10.71
C ILE A 94 7.89 0.25 9.20
N ALA A 95 6.66 0.43 8.74
CA ALA A 95 6.32 0.71 7.36
C ALA A 95 5.51 2.00 7.28
N VAL A 96 5.57 2.66 6.14
CA VAL A 96 4.86 3.92 5.89
C VAL A 96 4.18 3.84 4.52
N SER A 97 2.94 4.27 4.47
CA SER A 97 2.22 4.55 3.24
C SER A 97 1.65 5.96 3.31
N ALA A 98 1.92 6.77 2.33
CA ALA A 98 1.49 8.16 2.27
C ALA A 98 1.09 8.53 0.84
N ASN A 99 -0.06 7.99 0.41
CA ASN A 99 -0.64 8.18 -0.92
C ASN A 99 0.23 7.68 -2.09
N ILE A 100 0.91 6.56 -1.88
CA ILE A 100 1.68 5.87 -2.90
C ILE A 100 1.68 4.36 -2.63
N PRO A 101 1.60 3.48 -3.65
CA PRO A 101 1.69 2.05 -3.44
C PRO A 101 3.12 1.66 -3.10
N ARG A 102 3.26 0.82 -2.08
CA ARG A 102 4.54 0.44 -1.50
C ARG A 102 4.96 -0.99 -1.81
N ILE A 103 3.97 -1.88 -2.05
CA ILE A 103 4.23 -3.30 -2.23
C ILE A 103 4.92 -3.54 -3.57
N GLY A 104 6.08 -4.18 -3.53
CA GLY A 104 6.91 -4.45 -4.70
C GLY A 104 6.75 -5.86 -5.23
N LYS A 105 7.81 -6.65 -5.11
CA LYS A 105 7.84 -8.04 -5.58
C LYS A 105 7.00 -8.95 -4.69
N MET A 106 6.00 -9.59 -5.27
CA MET A 106 5.16 -10.55 -4.57
C MET A 106 5.89 -11.89 -4.35
N LYS A 107 5.93 -12.35 -3.11
CA LYS A 107 6.46 -13.66 -2.73
C LYS A 107 5.30 -14.65 -2.51
N ARG A 108 4.59 -15.04 -3.58
CA ARG A 108 3.36 -15.87 -3.53
C ARG A 108 3.49 -17.19 -2.74
N ARG A 109 4.71 -17.71 -2.55
CA ARG A 109 4.95 -18.92 -1.77
C ARG A 109 5.05 -18.67 -0.27
N ASP A 110 5.33 -17.43 0.12
CA ASP A 110 5.45 -16.99 1.52
C ASP A 110 4.07 -16.57 2.04
N LYS A 111 3.24 -17.55 2.39
CA LYS A 111 1.88 -17.35 2.86
C LYS A 111 1.79 -16.68 4.24
N ASP A 112 2.89 -16.66 4.99
CA ASP A 112 2.94 -16.03 6.29
C ASP A 112 3.07 -14.50 6.16
N ASN A 113 3.69 -14.02 5.09
CA ASN A 113 4.00 -12.61 4.89
C ASN A 113 3.36 -11.98 3.64
N PHE A 114 2.73 -12.78 2.76
CA PHE A 114 2.12 -12.28 1.53
C PHE A 114 0.77 -12.93 1.23
N MET A 115 -0.19 -12.10 0.84
CA MET A 115 -1.46 -12.51 0.25
C MET A 115 -1.71 -11.68 -1.02
N ALA A 116 -2.41 -12.23 -1.99
CA ALA A 116 -2.77 -11.50 -3.21
C ALA A 116 -3.93 -12.21 -3.93
N SER A 117 -4.69 -11.47 -4.70
CA SER A 117 -5.60 -12.05 -5.69
C SER A 117 -4.82 -12.78 -6.79
N ASP A 118 -5.43 -13.82 -7.36
CA ASP A 118 -4.74 -14.62 -8.38
C ASP A 118 -4.57 -13.87 -9.72
N ASN A 119 -5.41 -12.87 -9.97
CA ASN A 119 -5.50 -12.13 -11.23
C ASN A 119 -4.59 -10.91 -11.33
N VAL A 120 -3.86 -10.51 -10.29
CA VAL A 120 -3.16 -9.22 -10.24
C VAL A 120 -2.18 -8.98 -11.38
N GLU A 121 -1.40 -10.00 -11.75
CA GLU A 121 -0.46 -9.91 -12.88
C GLU A 121 -1.19 -9.89 -14.23
N GLN A 122 -2.30 -10.62 -14.34
CA GLN A 122 -3.11 -10.62 -15.55
C GLN A 122 -3.80 -9.27 -15.75
N VAL A 123 -4.31 -8.66 -14.69
CA VAL A 123 -4.89 -7.30 -14.72
C VAL A 123 -3.86 -6.28 -15.23
N ALA A 124 -2.63 -6.34 -14.72
CA ALA A 124 -1.57 -5.46 -15.20
C ALA A 124 -1.26 -5.66 -16.69
N LYS A 125 -1.24 -6.91 -17.19
CA LYS A 125 -1.03 -7.22 -18.61
C LYS A 125 -2.17 -6.72 -19.49
N ASP A 126 -3.40 -7.04 -19.12
CA ASP A 126 -4.60 -6.72 -19.89
C ASP A 126 -4.79 -5.21 -20.08
N ASN A 127 -4.28 -4.43 -19.13
CA ASN A 127 -4.35 -2.97 -19.16
C ASN A 127 -3.04 -2.31 -19.63
N GLY A 128 -2.07 -3.08 -20.15
CA GLY A 128 -0.82 -2.55 -20.70
C GLY A 128 0.14 -1.94 -19.68
N LEU A 129 -0.04 -2.24 -18.40
CA LEU A 129 0.76 -1.73 -17.27
C LEU A 129 2.00 -2.59 -17.02
N TRP A 130 2.06 -3.80 -17.57
CA TRP A 130 3.19 -4.70 -17.55
C TRP A 130 3.21 -5.56 -18.82
N ASP A 131 4.38 -5.72 -19.43
CA ASP A 131 4.55 -6.48 -20.69
C ASP A 131 4.62 -8.01 -20.51
N GLY A 132 4.51 -8.49 -19.27
CA GLY A 132 4.60 -9.91 -18.93
C GLY A 132 6.01 -10.46 -18.86
N LYS A 133 7.04 -9.62 -18.93
CA LYS A 133 8.44 -10.03 -18.89
C LYS A 133 9.11 -9.61 -17.58
N GLY A 134 10.07 -10.43 -17.15
CA GLY A 134 10.80 -10.16 -15.91
C GLY A 134 9.96 -10.32 -14.66
N THR A 135 10.45 -9.74 -13.58
CA THR A 135 9.75 -9.79 -12.27
C THR A 135 8.63 -8.76 -12.25
N PHE A 136 7.44 -9.20 -11.92
CA PHE A 136 6.33 -8.29 -11.65
C PHE A 136 6.57 -7.52 -10.36
N ILE A 137 6.38 -6.20 -10.40
CA ILE A 137 6.50 -5.27 -9.28
C ILE A 137 5.20 -4.49 -9.20
N PHE A 138 4.42 -4.68 -8.13
CA PHE A 138 3.09 -4.11 -8.01
C PHE A 138 3.09 -2.58 -8.14
N TRP A 139 3.88 -1.89 -7.32
CA TRP A 139 3.94 -0.44 -7.36
C TRP A 139 4.38 0.12 -8.71
N LYS A 140 5.23 -0.59 -9.48
CA LYS A 140 5.64 -0.14 -10.84
C LYS A 140 4.49 -0.20 -11.83
N ALA A 141 3.61 -1.19 -11.69
CA ALA A 141 2.46 -1.34 -12.55
C ALA A 141 1.34 -0.34 -12.23
N PHE A 142 1.10 -0.10 -10.94
CA PHE A 142 -0.09 0.62 -10.50
C PHE A 142 0.17 2.03 -9.94
N ASN A 143 1.41 2.47 -9.84
CA ASN A 143 1.73 3.84 -9.44
C ASN A 143 1.80 4.77 -10.65
N THR A 144 0.85 5.68 -10.79
CA THR A 144 0.80 6.60 -11.93
C THR A 144 0.94 8.07 -11.54
N ASP A 145 0.60 8.45 -10.31
CA ASP A 145 0.39 9.85 -9.95
C ASP A 145 1.55 10.49 -9.19
N TYR A 146 2.23 9.74 -8.33
CA TYR A 146 3.29 10.30 -7.50
C TYR A 146 4.65 9.75 -7.92
N ALA A 147 5.68 10.59 -7.94
CA ALA A 147 7.07 10.22 -8.14
C ALA A 147 7.28 9.12 -9.21
N LYS A 148 6.86 9.37 -10.46
CA LYS A 148 7.00 8.42 -11.58
C LYS A 148 8.34 7.70 -11.54
N GLY A 149 8.29 6.36 -11.43
CA GLY A 149 9.46 5.51 -11.30
C GLY A 149 9.94 5.24 -9.88
N LYS A 150 9.29 5.80 -8.84
CA LYS A 150 9.63 5.57 -7.43
C LYS A 150 8.47 4.93 -6.68
N ASN A 151 8.77 4.18 -5.61
CA ASN A 151 7.79 3.62 -4.69
C ASN A 151 7.65 4.45 -3.40
N PHE A 152 8.00 5.72 -3.43
CA PHE A 152 7.95 6.63 -2.28
C PHE A 152 7.85 8.08 -2.74
N ASN A 153 7.38 8.93 -1.84
CA ASN A 153 7.48 10.38 -1.93
C ASN A 153 8.30 10.93 -0.74
N ASP A 154 8.32 12.25 -0.57
CA ASP A 154 8.98 12.94 0.52
C ASP A 154 8.60 12.40 1.91
N ARG A 155 7.31 12.09 2.14
CA ARG A 155 6.83 11.62 3.45
C ARG A 155 7.39 10.26 3.84
N GLU A 156 7.37 9.28 2.94
CA GLU A 156 8.01 7.97 3.21
C GLU A 156 9.50 8.13 3.42
N TYR A 157 10.17 8.92 2.57
CA TYR A 157 11.59 9.17 2.69
C TYR A 157 11.96 9.74 4.07
N PHE A 158 11.27 10.81 4.48
CA PHE A 158 11.55 11.45 5.77
C PHE A 158 11.34 10.53 6.95
N ILE A 159 10.20 9.82 6.99
CA ILE A 159 9.87 8.96 8.11
C ILE A 159 10.82 7.78 8.20
N LEU A 160 11.10 7.08 7.09
CA LEU A 160 12.02 5.95 7.09
C LEU A 160 13.45 6.38 7.45
N ASN A 161 13.92 7.51 6.91
CA ASN A 161 15.25 8.04 7.21
C ASN A 161 15.38 8.54 8.65
N HIS A 162 14.30 9.13 9.22
CA HIS A 162 14.27 9.55 10.62
C HIS A 162 14.46 8.38 11.59
N PHE A 163 13.78 7.25 11.33
CA PHE A 163 13.83 6.09 12.23
C PHE A 163 15.03 5.17 11.97
N ALA A 164 15.60 5.18 10.78
CA ALA A 164 16.74 4.34 10.41
C ALA A 164 17.84 5.12 9.65
N PRO A 165 18.42 6.19 10.23
CA PRO A 165 19.36 7.07 9.54
C PRO A 165 20.65 6.37 9.11
N SER A 166 21.09 5.30 9.79
CA SER A 166 22.29 4.56 9.42
C SER A 166 22.16 3.78 8.11
N LEU A 167 20.93 3.60 7.59
CA LEU A 167 20.72 2.99 6.28
C LEU A 167 21.17 3.90 5.13
N GLY A 168 21.38 5.20 5.39
CA GLY A 168 21.85 6.15 4.37
C GLY A 168 20.90 6.27 3.19
N LEU A 169 19.58 6.23 3.46
CA LEU A 169 18.56 6.39 2.42
C LEU A 169 18.70 7.78 1.80
N THR A 170 18.59 7.87 0.47
CA THR A 170 18.64 9.14 -0.25
C THR A 170 17.41 9.30 -1.14
N TYR A 171 17.03 10.56 -1.40
CA TYR A 171 15.85 10.85 -2.23
C TYR A 171 16.07 10.51 -3.72
N GLU A 172 17.33 10.37 -4.16
CA GLU A 172 17.73 10.00 -5.52
C GLU A 172 17.53 8.49 -5.81
N MET A 173 17.30 7.66 -4.77
CA MET A 173 17.00 6.24 -4.96
C MET A 173 15.73 6.04 -5.79
N ASP A 174 15.69 4.99 -6.59
CA ASP A 174 14.47 4.60 -7.33
C ASP A 174 13.45 3.91 -6.42
N GLU A 175 13.93 3.25 -5.36
CA GLU A 175 13.10 2.44 -4.47
C GLU A 175 13.64 2.51 -3.04
N LEU A 176 12.76 2.81 -2.08
CA LEU A 176 13.03 2.66 -0.66
C LEU A 176 12.54 1.29 -0.15
N PRO A 177 13.15 0.76 0.91
CA PRO A 177 12.65 -0.45 1.57
C PRO A 177 11.15 -0.33 1.90
N PHE A 178 10.43 -1.44 1.79
CA PHE A 178 9.02 -1.51 2.21
C PHE A 178 8.85 -1.15 3.69
N SER A 179 9.76 -1.63 4.53
CA SER A 179 9.83 -1.37 5.95
C SER A 179 11.29 -1.28 6.41
N VAL A 180 11.52 -0.67 7.56
CA VAL A 180 12.85 -0.52 8.16
C VAL A 180 12.81 -0.85 9.64
N LYS A 181 13.91 -1.41 10.16
CA LYS A 181 14.09 -1.59 11.58
C LYS A 181 14.52 -0.26 12.19
N PRO A 182 13.73 0.34 13.10
CA PRO A 182 14.09 1.59 13.73
C PRO A 182 15.30 1.41 14.66
N GLU A 183 16.19 2.40 14.70
CA GLU A 183 17.40 2.37 15.55
C GLU A 183 17.09 2.60 17.02
N LYS A 184 15.90 3.12 17.32
CA LYS A 184 15.38 3.32 18.67
C LYS A 184 13.97 2.78 18.77
N LYS A 185 13.58 2.39 19.96
CA LYS A 185 12.19 1.99 20.20
C LYS A 185 11.27 3.18 19.90
N VAL A 186 10.31 2.95 19.00
CA VAL A 186 9.30 3.94 18.61
C VAL A 186 8.17 3.92 19.64
N ASP A 187 7.79 5.08 20.15
CA ASP A 187 6.64 5.24 21.05
C ASP A 187 5.54 6.11 20.40
N VAL A 188 4.44 6.29 21.13
CA VAL A 188 3.30 7.09 20.65
C VAL A 188 3.69 8.54 20.38
N ARG A 189 4.64 9.10 21.11
CA ARG A 189 5.09 10.49 20.95
C ARG A 189 5.87 10.67 19.64
N ASP A 190 6.69 9.67 19.28
CA ASP A 190 7.41 9.67 18.02
C ASP A 190 6.44 9.68 16.83
N VAL A 191 5.39 8.83 16.89
CA VAL A 191 4.35 8.82 15.87
C VAL A 191 3.60 10.15 15.78
N MET A 192 3.24 10.73 16.95
CA MET A 192 2.58 12.04 17.00
C MET A 192 3.48 13.17 16.46
N ALA A 193 4.78 13.09 16.66
CA ALA A 193 5.74 14.04 16.10
C ALA A 193 5.79 13.92 14.57
N MET A 194 5.90 12.69 14.04
CA MET A 194 5.91 12.45 12.59
C MET A 194 4.63 12.92 11.89
N LEU A 195 3.46 12.75 12.52
CA LEU A 195 2.19 13.24 11.97
C LEU A 195 2.06 14.78 11.97
N ARG A 196 2.95 15.49 12.63
CA ARG A 196 3.01 16.95 12.69
C ARG A 196 4.24 17.53 12.00
N GLU A 197 5.04 16.66 11.37
CA GLU A 197 6.28 17.06 10.74
C GLU A 197 6.01 18.01 9.55
N THR A 198 6.73 19.11 9.49
CA THR A 198 6.65 20.13 8.44
C THR A 198 7.89 20.17 7.57
N TYR A 199 8.86 19.32 7.86
CA TYR A 199 10.15 19.22 7.16
C TYR A 199 10.96 20.52 7.19
N GLU A 200 10.75 21.37 8.23
CA GLU A 200 11.40 22.66 8.38
C GLU A 200 12.92 22.57 8.29
N GLY A 201 13.53 23.46 7.51
CA GLY A 201 14.98 23.48 7.29
C GLY A 201 15.50 22.51 6.22
N THR A 202 14.62 21.78 5.53
CA THR A 202 14.98 20.89 4.42
C THR A 202 14.48 21.44 3.07
N ASP A 203 14.80 20.75 1.98
CA ASP A 203 14.32 21.08 0.64
C ASP A 203 12.81 20.88 0.48
N PHE A 204 12.17 20.16 1.41
CA PHE A 204 10.74 19.85 1.43
C PHE A 204 9.95 20.69 2.46
N ASP A 205 10.54 21.74 2.95
CA ASP A 205 9.99 22.62 4.00
C ASP A 205 8.62 23.19 3.63
N MET A 206 7.57 22.76 4.33
CA MET A 206 6.19 23.20 4.14
C MET A 206 5.86 24.51 4.88
N THR A 207 6.81 25.12 5.57
CA THR A 207 6.61 26.37 6.31
C THR A 207 6.97 27.61 5.50
N LYS A 208 7.48 27.46 4.28
CA LYS A 208 7.89 28.52 3.35
C LYS A 208 6.80 28.90 2.37
#